data_94d04c446d3e0bd108a7cae993ac3f97
#
_entry.id   94d04c446d3e0bd108a7cae993ac3f97
#
_cell.length_a   1.000
_cell.length_b   1.000
_cell.length_c   1.000
_cell.angle_alpha   90.00
_cell.angle_beta   90.00
_cell.angle_gamma   90.00
#
_symmetry.space_group_name_H-M   'P 1'
#
loop_
_entity.id
_entity.type
_entity.pdbx_description
1 polymer ?
#
loop_
_entity_poly.entity_id
_entity_poly.type
_entity_poly.pdbx_seq_one_letter_code
_entity_poly.pdbx_strand_id
1 'polypeptide(L)'
;SKDIWFRPVQYANAPDGCLQVLDMYREVIEHPASLPPEIKRHLDLTSGRDRGRLYRIAPKGWKPRPVPHLSHAKTADLVALLEHPNSWHRETASRLLFERQDASAVDGIRHLLRNSKSGLGRFHAIGSLDGLNALTADDVIVGLKDSVAGVRERAVWASEKLAPSEAVLDTLAALTDDENARVKMQLGFSLGEFPPSETRREALQSLLAGSGGDRWIRTAVFTSLGTEASDAFLSLAAARNVTTNGGTV
;
A
#
# COMPACT_ATOMS: atom_id res chain seq x y z
N SER A 1 8.47 17.69 22.83
CA SER A 1 8.77 17.71 24.26
C SER A 1 9.93 18.65 24.54
N LYS A 2 9.96 19.28 25.73
CA LYS A 2 11.11 20.01 26.25
C LYS A 2 12.00 19.12 27.12
N ASP A 3 11.56 17.89 27.37
CA ASP A 3 12.30 16.87 28.11
C ASP A 3 13.30 16.22 27.18
N ILE A 4 14.60 16.39 27.44
CA ILE A 4 15.69 15.86 26.64
C ILE A 4 15.83 14.34 26.73
N TRP A 5 15.20 13.70 27.73
CA TRP A 5 15.18 12.25 27.90
C TRP A 5 14.04 11.58 27.12
N PHE A 6 13.08 12.37 26.61
CA PHE A 6 12.01 11.85 25.78
C PHE A 6 12.57 11.34 24.45
N ARG A 7 12.56 10.02 24.26
CA ARG A 7 13.06 9.31 23.09
C ARG A 7 11.97 8.41 22.50
N PRO A 8 11.01 8.96 21.74
CA PRO A 8 9.98 8.17 21.12
C PRO A 8 10.58 7.28 20.06
N VAL A 9 10.34 5.96 20.14
CA VAL A 9 10.93 4.96 19.27
C VAL A 9 9.91 4.18 18.46
N GLN A 10 8.63 4.19 18.88
CA GLN A 10 7.56 3.52 18.17
C GLN A 10 6.23 4.22 18.39
N TYR A 11 5.37 4.13 17.36
CA TYR A 11 4.03 4.66 17.37
C TYR A 11 3.06 3.57 16.92
N ALA A 12 1.89 3.48 17.56
CA ALA A 12 0.85 2.54 17.18
C ALA A 12 -0.54 3.15 17.33
N ASN A 13 -1.42 2.88 16.36
CA ASN A 13 -2.84 3.13 16.52
C ASN A 13 -3.42 2.14 17.53
N ALA A 14 -4.18 2.62 18.49
CA ALA A 14 -4.84 1.78 19.47
C ALA A 14 -6.30 1.48 19.07
N PRO A 15 -6.89 0.38 19.55
CA PRO A 15 -8.29 0.03 19.26
C PRO A 15 -9.29 1.08 19.71
N ASP A 16 -8.94 1.90 20.69
CA ASP A 16 -9.76 3.00 21.22
C ASP A 16 -9.67 4.31 20.40
N GLY A 17 -8.89 4.31 19.30
CA GLY A 17 -8.70 5.45 18.42
C GLY A 17 -7.61 6.44 18.88
N CYS A 18 -6.87 6.12 19.93
CA CYS A 18 -5.76 6.93 20.40
C CYS A 18 -4.44 6.55 19.72
N LEU A 19 -3.47 7.47 19.74
CA LEU A 19 -2.09 7.16 19.37
C LEU A 19 -1.32 6.73 20.63
N GLN A 20 -0.71 5.56 20.57
CA GLN A 20 0.24 5.10 21.56
C GLN A 20 1.66 5.45 21.12
N VAL A 21 2.48 5.89 22.06
CA VAL A 21 3.87 6.29 21.84
C VAL A 21 4.75 5.56 22.83
N LEU A 22 5.62 4.72 22.33
CA LEU A 22 6.64 4.05 23.14
C LEU A 22 7.85 4.98 23.28
N ASP A 23 8.19 5.32 24.52
CA ASP A 23 9.31 6.18 24.87
C ASP A 23 10.35 5.37 25.65
N MET A 24 11.56 5.26 25.11
CA MET A 24 12.68 4.61 25.80
C MET A 24 13.09 5.36 27.07
N TYR A 25 12.86 6.67 27.12
CA TYR A 25 13.25 7.55 28.19
C TYR A 25 14.70 7.39 28.61
N ARG A 26 15.59 7.68 27.69
CA ARG A 26 17.04 7.53 27.87
C ARG A 26 17.74 8.85 27.64
N GLU A 27 18.74 9.14 28.45
CA GLU A 27 19.65 10.26 28.20
C GLU A 27 20.48 10.00 26.95
N VAL A 28 21.10 8.84 26.88
CA VAL A 28 21.94 8.40 25.76
C VAL A 28 21.35 7.16 25.13
N ILE A 29 21.19 7.14 23.82
CA ILE A 29 20.69 6.00 23.03
C ILE A 29 21.74 5.49 22.04
N GLU A 30 22.89 6.13 21.97
CA GLU A 30 23.99 5.74 21.09
C GLU A 30 24.60 4.41 21.49
N HIS A 31 25.05 3.64 20.52
CA HIS A 31 25.81 2.42 20.83
C HIS A 31 27.12 2.79 21.53
N PRO A 32 27.49 2.16 22.64
CA PRO A 32 28.67 2.54 23.41
C PRO A 32 29.98 2.56 22.61
N ALA A 33 30.11 1.71 21.58
CA ALA A 33 31.28 1.71 20.71
C ALA A 33 31.38 2.94 19.77
N SER A 34 30.25 3.63 19.53
CA SER A 34 30.19 4.80 18.65
C SER A 34 30.66 6.09 19.35
N LEU A 35 30.76 6.08 20.67
CA LEU A 35 31.15 7.25 21.46
C LEU A 35 32.66 7.25 21.73
N PRO A 36 33.36 8.37 21.54
CA PRO A 36 34.76 8.54 21.93
C PRO A 36 34.97 8.29 23.44
N PRO A 37 36.10 7.71 23.84
CA PRO A 37 36.40 7.42 25.27
C PRO A 37 36.31 8.67 26.17
N GLU A 38 36.70 9.83 25.65
CA GLU A 38 36.68 11.11 26.38
C GLU A 38 35.24 11.51 26.76
N ILE A 39 34.28 11.29 25.84
CA ILE A 39 32.85 11.58 26.07
C ILE A 39 32.25 10.57 27.03
N LYS A 40 32.56 9.26 26.84
CA LYS A 40 32.03 8.19 27.70
C LYS A 40 32.34 8.35 29.17
N ARG A 41 33.49 8.95 29.51
CA ARG A 41 33.88 9.19 30.91
C ARG A 41 32.91 10.08 31.68
N HIS A 42 32.14 10.91 30.98
CA HIS A 42 31.23 11.92 31.55
C HIS A 42 29.77 11.53 31.44
N LEU A 43 29.45 10.37 30.87
CA LEU A 43 28.08 9.93 30.62
C LEU A 43 27.76 8.65 31.38
N ASP A 44 26.56 8.59 31.99
CA ASP A 44 25.94 7.32 32.39
C ASP A 44 25.14 6.74 31.22
N LEU A 45 25.77 5.82 30.48
CA LEU A 45 25.17 5.18 29.31
C LEU A 45 23.97 4.30 29.65
N THR A 46 23.70 4.05 30.94
CA THR A 46 22.58 3.23 31.40
C THR A 46 21.46 4.05 32.04
N SER A 47 21.65 5.37 32.18
CA SER A 47 20.69 6.28 32.79
C SER A 47 19.32 6.19 32.12
N GLY A 48 18.26 5.99 32.91
CA GLY A 48 16.89 5.84 32.45
C GLY A 48 16.49 4.43 31.96
N ARG A 49 17.37 3.41 32.06
CA ARG A 49 17.08 2.03 31.62
C ARG A 49 15.84 1.38 32.26
N ASP A 50 15.42 1.88 33.42
CA ASP A 50 14.29 1.42 34.22
C ASP A 50 13.06 2.34 34.10
N ARG A 51 13.08 3.33 33.19
CA ARG A 51 12.10 4.40 33.09
C ARG A 51 11.37 4.48 31.75
N GLY A 52 11.42 3.44 30.95
CA GLY A 52 10.64 3.34 29.72
C GLY A 52 9.16 3.54 29.94
N ARG A 53 8.46 4.20 29.02
CA ARG A 53 7.06 4.61 29.17
C ARG A 53 6.27 4.33 27.91
N LEU A 54 4.99 4.07 28.12
CA LEU A 54 3.98 4.01 27.08
C LEU A 54 2.98 5.14 27.29
N TYR A 55 3.01 6.14 26.41
CA TYR A 55 2.06 7.24 26.44
C TYR A 55 0.86 6.93 25.56
N ARG A 56 -0.30 7.45 25.97
CA ARG A 56 -1.50 7.53 25.17
C ARG A 56 -1.78 8.99 24.85
N ILE A 57 -1.83 9.33 23.57
CA ILE A 57 -2.24 10.64 23.10
C ILE A 57 -3.72 10.54 22.71
N ALA A 58 -4.56 11.25 23.43
CA ALA A 58 -6.01 11.22 23.29
C ALA A 58 -6.56 12.64 23.12
N PRO A 59 -7.70 12.84 22.42
CA PRO A 59 -8.39 14.12 22.37
C PRO A 59 -8.84 14.59 23.75
N LYS A 60 -8.99 15.90 23.92
CA LYS A 60 -9.53 16.46 25.18
C LYS A 60 -10.93 15.91 25.44
N GLY A 61 -11.16 15.42 26.64
CA GLY A 61 -12.44 14.83 27.04
C GLY A 61 -12.65 13.37 26.61
N TRP A 62 -11.63 12.73 26.01
CA TRP A 62 -11.69 11.32 25.66
C TRP A 62 -11.94 10.45 26.91
N LYS A 63 -12.76 9.42 26.75
CA LYS A 63 -13.02 8.41 27.79
C LYS A 63 -12.58 7.04 27.30
N PRO A 64 -11.98 6.21 28.18
CA PRO A 64 -11.62 4.85 27.84
C PRO A 64 -12.81 4.07 27.29
N ARG A 65 -12.57 3.30 26.23
CA ARG A 65 -13.55 2.35 25.68
C ARG A 65 -13.07 0.93 25.95
N PRO A 66 -13.97 -0.04 26.11
CA PRO A 66 -13.59 -1.45 26.20
C PRO A 66 -12.75 -1.86 24.99
N VAL A 67 -11.70 -2.63 25.24
CA VAL A 67 -10.89 -3.21 24.14
C VAL A 67 -11.67 -4.39 23.56
N PRO A 68 -11.90 -4.44 22.24
CA PRO A 68 -12.64 -5.55 21.63
C PRO A 68 -11.81 -6.83 21.65
N HIS A 69 -12.46 -7.96 21.96
CA HIS A 69 -11.85 -9.28 21.94
C HIS A 69 -12.10 -9.97 20.58
N LEU A 70 -11.43 -9.47 19.52
CA LEU A 70 -11.67 -9.92 18.14
C LEU A 70 -11.26 -11.37 17.87
N SER A 71 -10.42 -11.98 18.70
CA SER A 71 -10.07 -13.40 18.59
C SER A 71 -11.28 -14.33 18.71
N HIS A 72 -12.35 -13.90 19.38
CA HIS A 72 -13.60 -14.64 19.53
C HIS A 72 -14.74 -14.15 18.65
N ALA A 73 -14.49 -13.12 17.83
CA ALA A 73 -15.49 -12.57 16.91
C ALA A 73 -15.91 -13.61 15.86
N LYS A 74 -17.17 -13.61 15.46
CA LYS A 74 -17.64 -14.44 14.34
C LYS A 74 -17.04 -13.94 13.02
N THR A 75 -16.92 -14.82 12.04
CA THR A 75 -16.39 -14.49 10.72
C THR A 75 -17.12 -13.32 10.06
N ALA A 76 -18.45 -13.30 10.13
CA ALA A 76 -19.25 -12.19 9.60
C ALA A 76 -18.95 -10.85 10.30
N ASP A 77 -18.67 -10.84 11.61
CA ASP A 77 -18.33 -9.63 12.35
C ASP A 77 -16.93 -9.12 11.92
N LEU A 78 -15.98 -10.03 11.66
CA LEU A 78 -14.67 -9.67 11.12
C LEU A 78 -14.79 -9.06 9.72
N VAL A 79 -15.64 -9.62 8.85
CA VAL A 79 -15.91 -9.05 7.52
C VAL A 79 -16.45 -7.63 7.64
N ALA A 80 -17.40 -7.37 8.53
CA ALA A 80 -17.95 -6.04 8.77
C ALA A 80 -16.88 -5.05 9.27
N LEU A 81 -15.89 -5.52 10.03
CA LEU A 81 -14.80 -4.68 10.54
C LEU A 81 -13.78 -4.26 9.45
N LEU A 82 -13.78 -4.85 8.27
CA LEU A 82 -12.91 -4.43 7.16
C LEU A 82 -13.17 -3.00 6.68
N GLU A 83 -14.33 -2.43 6.97
CA GLU A 83 -14.65 -1.02 6.67
C GLU A 83 -14.66 -0.09 7.90
N HIS A 84 -14.21 -0.58 9.05
CA HIS A 84 -14.17 0.23 10.28
C HIS A 84 -13.27 1.47 10.10
N PRO A 85 -13.64 2.68 10.60
CA PRO A 85 -12.85 3.89 10.42
C PRO A 85 -11.45 3.83 11.05
N ASN A 86 -11.28 3.11 12.17
CA ASN A 86 -9.97 2.92 12.80
C ASN A 86 -9.22 1.74 12.13
N SER A 87 -7.98 1.99 11.68
CA SER A 87 -7.14 1.01 10.99
C SER A 87 -6.85 -0.23 11.84
N TRP A 88 -6.67 -0.08 13.16
CA TRP A 88 -6.42 -1.21 14.06
C TRP A 88 -7.47 -2.32 13.90
N HIS A 89 -8.76 -1.95 13.80
CA HIS A 89 -9.85 -2.90 13.62
C HIS A 89 -9.81 -3.55 12.25
N ARG A 90 -9.59 -2.76 11.17
CA ARG A 90 -9.51 -3.30 9.81
C ARG A 90 -8.36 -4.27 9.65
N GLU A 91 -7.17 -3.88 10.09
CA GLU A 91 -5.94 -4.67 9.99
C GLU A 91 -6.02 -5.94 10.84
N THR A 92 -6.54 -5.83 12.07
CA THR A 92 -6.74 -6.99 12.94
C THR A 92 -7.78 -7.96 12.36
N ALA A 93 -8.89 -7.44 11.82
CA ALA A 93 -9.90 -8.27 11.17
C ALA A 93 -9.35 -8.98 9.93
N SER A 94 -8.63 -8.25 9.07
CA SER A 94 -7.98 -8.82 7.88
C SER A 94 -6.98 -9.93 8.26
N ARG A 95 -6.15 -9.71 9.28
CA ARG A 95 -5.21 -10.71 9.80
C ARG A 95 -5.94 -11.96 10.34
N LEU A 96 -7.00 -11.78 11.14
CA LEU A 96 -7.77 -12.89 11.70
C LEU A 96 -8.51 -13.69 10.63
N LEU A 97 -9.04 -13.05 9.58
CA LEU A 97 -9.63 -13.73 8.42
C LEU A 97 -8.58 -14.57 7.70
N PHE A 98 -7.38 -14.01 7.48
CA PHE A 98 -6.25 -14.73 6.90
C PHE A 98 -5.81 -15.91 7.77
N GLU A 99 -5.66 -15.76 9.08
CA GLU A 99 -5.23 -16.81 10.00
C GLU A 99 -6.25 -17.96 10.08
N ARG A 100 -7.56 -17.64 10.01
CA ARG A 100 -8.63 -18.63 10.10
C ARG A 100 -8.87 -19.43 8.82
N GLN A 101 -8.56 -18.86 7.67
CA GLN A 101 -8.83 -19.45 6.34
C GLN A 101 -10.29 -19.95 6.19
N ASP A 102 -11.25 -19.22 6.79
CA ASP A 102 -12.66 -19.59 6.78
C ASP A 102 -13.31 -19.12 5.47
N ALA A 103 -13.56 -20.06 4.57
CA ALA A 103 -14.17 -19.80 3.27
C ALA A 103 -15.57 -19.16 3.34
N SER A 104 -16.27 -19.27 4.48
CA SER A 104 -17.57 -18.61 4.67
C SER A 104 -17.51 -17.08 4.64
N ALA A 105 -16.30 -16.50 4.78
CA ALA A 105 -16.08 -15.06 4.66
C ALA A 105 -16.20 -14.55 3.21
N VAL A 106 -15.93 -15.38 2.21
CA VAL A 106 -15.69 -14.99 0.82
C VAL A 106 -16.85 -14.20 0.22
N ASP A 107 -18.07 -14.69 0.34
CA ASP A 107 -19.25 -14.01 -0.22
C ASP A 107 -19.51 -12.65 0.45
N GLY A 108 -19.32 -12.57 1.77
CA GLY A 108 -19.44 -11.33 2.52
C GLY A 108 -18.38 -10.30 2.10
N ILE A 109 -17.14 -10.75 1.87
CA ILE A 109 -16.05 -9.87 1.41
C ILE A 109 -16.31 -9.39 -0.03
N ARG A 110 -16.79 -10.27 -0.94
CA ARG A 110 -17.19 -9.85 -2.31
C ARG A 110 -18.34 -8.87 -2.30
N HIS A 111 -19.32 -9.07 -1.41
CA HIS A 111 -20.40 -8.10 -1.24
C HIS A 111 -19.86 -6.74 -0.80
N LEU A 112 -18.92 -6.71 0.14
CA LEU A 112 -18.27 -5.49 0.62
C LEU A 112 -17.48 -4.81 -0.51
N LEU A 113 -16.70 -5.55 -1.30
CA LEU A 113 -15.96 -5.01 -2.45
C LEU A 113 -16.90 -4.30 -3.44
N ARG A 114 -18.06 -4.84 -3.72
CA ARG A 114 -19.00 -4.29 -4.72
C ARG A 114 -19.91 -3.19 -4.17
N ASN A 115 -20.23 -3.19 -2.88
CA ASN A 115 -21.33 -2.38 -2.36
C ASN A 115 -20.93 -1.40 -1.24
N SER A 116 -19.76 -1.57 -0.62
CA SER A 116 -19.33 -0.67 0.46
C SER A 116 -19.14 0.75 -0.05
N LYS A 117 -19.64 1.74 0.70
CA LYS A 117 -19.36 3.16 0.48
C LYS A 117 -17.95 3.55 0.93
N SER A 118 -17.30 2.71 1.74
CA SER A 118 -15.96 2.95 2.25
C SER A 118 -14.90 2.46 1.24
N GLY A 119 -14.13 3.38 0.66
CA GLY A 119 -12.97 3.01 -0.17
C GLY A 119 -11.94 2.18 0.61
N LEU A 120 -11.79 2.43 1.92
CA LEU A 120 -10.93 1.60 2.79
C LEU A 120 -11.48 0.18 2.94
N GLY A 121 -12.80 0.01 3.06
CA GLY A 121 -13.44 -1.31 3.10
C GLY A 121 -13.18 -2.08 1.81
N ARG A 122 -13.40 -1.46 0.64
CA ARG A 122 -13.14 -2.08 -0.67
C ARG A 122 -11.65 -2.43 -0.88
N PHE A 123 -10.74 -1.55 -0.42
CA PHE A 123 -9.29 -1.82 -0.41
C PHE A 123 -8.95 -3.08 0.41
N HIS A 124 -9.47 -3.17 1.64
CA HIS A 124 -9.24 -4.35 2.51
C HIS A 124 -9.93 -5.60 1.98
N ALA A 125 -11.07 -5.47 1.30
CA ALA A 125 -11.77 -6.59 0.68
C ALA A 125 -10.90 -7.29 -0.38
N ILE A 126 -10.25 -6.54 -1.28
CA ILE A 126 -9.32 -7.11 -2.28
C ILE A 126 -8.21 -7.89 -1.59
N GLY A 127 -7.57 -7.30 -0.58
CA GLY A 127 -6.49 -7.97 0.15
C GLY A 127 -6.93 -9.18 0.94
N SER A 128 -8.16 -9.18 1.46
CA SER A 128 -8.69 -10.33 2.20
C SER A 128 -9.10 -11.48 1.27
N LEU A 129 -9.63 -11.18 0.07
CA LEU A 129 -9.88 -12.20 -0.96
C LEU A 129 -8.59 -12.87 -1.43
N ASP A 130 -7.52 -12.08 -1.64
CA ASP A 130 -6.19 -12.58 -1.97
C ASP A 130 -5.66 -13.50 -0.85
N GLY A 131 -5.71 -13.03 0.41
CA GLY A 131 -5.25 -13.79 1.58
C GLY A 131 -6.03 -15.09 1.84
N LEU A 132 -7.27 -15.19 1.38
CA LEU A 132 -8.11 -16.40 1.41
C LEU A 132 -7.94 -17.28 0.16
N ASN A 133 -7.04 -16.93 -0.77
CA ASN A 133 -6.88 -17.58 -2.08
C ASN A 133 -8.21 -17.65 -2.87
N ALA A 134 -9.08 -16.66 -2.71
CA ALA A 134 -10.42 -16.59 -3.29
C ALA A 134 -10.58 -15.43 -4.28
N LEU A 135 -9.50 -14.66 -4.53
CA LEU A 135 -9.51 -13.55 -5.48
C LEU A 135 -9.70 -14.07 -6.91
N THR A 136 -10.61 -13.43 -7.67
CA THR A 136 -10.89 -13.77 -9.06
C THR A 136 -10.60 -12.60 -10.00
N ALA A 137 -10.51 -12.88 -11.30
CA ALA A 137 -10.37 -11.85 -12.32
C ALA A 137 -11.51 -10.80 -12.26
N ASP A 138 -12.74 -11.24 -12.03
CA ASP A 138 -13.89 -10.34 -11.88
C ASP A 138 -13.75 -9.41 -10.66
N ASP A 139 -13.23 -9.92 -9.54
CA ASP A 139 -13.00 -9.11 -8.33
C ASP A 139 -11.92 -8.04 -8.60
N VAL A 140 -10.86 -8.39 -9.33
CA VAL A 140 -9.81 -7.45 -9.75
C VAL A 140 -10.38 -6.39 -10.70
N ILE A 141 -11.15 -6.79 -11.73
CA ILE A 141 -11.78 -5.86 -12.69
C ILE A 141 -12.69 -4.86 -11.99
N VAL A 142 -13.44 -5.31 -10.97
CA VAL A 142 -14.26 -4.40 -10.14
C VAL A 142 -13.37 -3.36 -9.44
N GLY A 143 -12.25 -3.80 -8.85
CA GLY A 143 -11.30 -2.91 -8.17
C GLY A 143 -10.57 -1.95 -9.12
N LEU A 144 -10.21 -2.39 -10.32
CA LEU A 144 -9.57 -1.54 -11.36
C LEU A 144 -10.47 -0.39 -11.83
N LYS A 145 -11.79 -0.55 -11.74
CA LYS A 145 -12.79 0.45 -12.12
C LYS A 145 -13.28 1.30 -10.94
N ASP A 146 -12.66 1.17 -9.76
CA ASP A 146 -13.09 1.89 -8.56
C ASP A 146 -12.88 3.40 -8.67
N SER A 147 -13.77 4.19 -8.08
CA SER A 147 -13.66 5.64 -8.02
C SER A 147 -12.49 6.13 -7.15
N VAL A 148 -12.03 5.30 -6.18
CA VAL A 148 -10.95 5.64 -5.25
C VAL A 148 -9.62 5.13 -5.78
N ALA A 149 -8.69 6.03 -6.07
CA ALA A 149 -7.37 5.68 -6.63
C ALA A 149 -6.61 4.61 -5.82
N GLY A 150 -6.68 4.64 -4.48
CA GLY A 150 -6.04 3.63 -3.64
C GLY A 150 -6.62 2.22 -3.83
N VAL A 151 -7.90 2.10 -4.17
CA VAL A 151 -8.53 0.80 -4.51
C VAL A 151 -8.06 0.34 -5.88
N ARG A 152 -7.99 1.24 -6.88
CA ARG A 152 -7.44 0.92 -8.20
C ARG A 152 -5.98 0.48 -8.11
N GLU A 153 -5.14 1.22 -7.38
CA GLU A 153 -3.73 0.85 -7.13
C GLU A 153 -3.62 -0.56 -6.50
N ARG A 154 -4.47 -0.85 -5.50
CA ARG A 154 -4.51 -2.18 -4.87
C ARG A 154 -4.93 -3.28 -5.84
N ALA A 155 -5.91 -3.00 -6.71
CA ALA A 155 -6.37 -3.94 -7.73
C ALA A 155 -5.33 -4.19 -8.82
N VAL A 156 -4.59 -3.15 -9.24
CA VAL A 156 -3.45 -3.27 -10.15
C VAL A 156 -2.41 -4.23 -9.56
N TRP A 157 -2.00 -4.01 -8.30
CA TRP A 157 -1.06 -4.94 -7.65
C TRP A 157 -1.63 -6.35 -7.49
N ALA A 158 -2.91 -6.48 -7.14
CA ALA A 158 -3.56 -7.78 -6.94
C ALA A 158 -3.67 -8.59 -8.25
N SER A 159 -3.67 -7.95 -9.42
CA SER A 159 -3.71 -8.63 -10.72
C SER A 159 -2.50 -9.52 -10.96
N GLU A 160 -1.35 -9.21 -10.36
CA GLU A 160 -0.11 -10.01 -10.42
C GLU A 160 -0.25 -11.41 -9.79
N LYS A 161 -1.27 -11.61 -8.94
CA LYS A 161 -1.53 -12.87 -8.24
C LYS A 161 -2.36 -13.87 -9.05
N LEU A 162 -2.93 -13.42 -10.14
CA LEU A 162 -3.82 -14.21 -10.98
C LEU A 162 -3.09 -14.82 -12.18
N ALA A 163 -3.63 -15.91 -12.69
CA ALA A 163 -3.23 -16.37 -14.01
C ALA A 163 -3.51 -15.25 -15.05
N PRO A 164 -2.63 -15.05 -16.04
CA PRO A 164 -2.83 -14.03 -17.06
C PRO A 164 -4.19 -14.16 -17.74
N SER A 165 -4.91 -13.03 -17.82
CA SER A 165 -6.24 -12.93 -18.42
C SER A 165 -6.26 -11.72 -19.35
N GLU A 166 -6.74 -11.91 -20.58
CA GLU A 166 -6.90 -10.83 -21.56
C GLU A 166 -7.83 -9.73 -21.02
N ALA A 167 -8.97 -10.10 -20.44
CA ALA A 167 -9.93 -9.13 -19.87
C ALA A 167 -9.33 -8.27 -18.74
N VAL A 168 -8.45 -8.86 -17.91
CA VAL A 168 -7.72 -8.10 -16.88
C VAL A 168 -6.70 -7.18 -17.52
N LEU A 169 -5.92 -7.68 -18.51
CA LEU A 169 -4.90 -6.89 -19.20
C LEU A 169 -5.51 -5.69 -19.94
N ASP A 170 -6.63 -5.87 -20.63
CA ASP A 170 -7.36 -4.78 -21.31
C ASP A 170 -7.84 -3.72 -20.31
N THR A 171 -8.33 -4.17 -19.15
CA THR A 171 -8.77 -3.23 -18.09
C THR A 171 -7.59 -2.49 -17.48
N LEU A 172 -6.43 -3.14 -17.33
CA LEU A 172 -5.18 -2.49 -16.89
C LEU A 172 -4.72 -1.47 -17.92
N ALA A 173 -4.72 -1.82 -19.22
CA ALA A 173 -4.32 -0.90 -20.29
C ALA A 173 -5.15 0.38 -20.33
N ALA A 174 -6.43 0.30 -19.95
CA ALA A 174 -7.28 1.49 -19.85
C ALA A 174 -6.88 2.46 -18.72
N LEU A 175 -5.99 2.05 -17.79
CA LEU A 175 -5.50 2.91 -16.69
C LEU A 175 -4.21 3.67 -17.04
N THR A 176 -3.72 3.59 -18.27
CA THR A 176 -2.52 4.34 -18.69
C THR A 176 -2.67 5.86 -18.56
N ASP A 177 -3.91 6.36 -18.68
CA ASP A 177 -4.26 7.76 -18.51
C ASP A 177 -4.90 8.09 -17.15
N ASP A 178 -4.77 7.18 -16.15
CA ASP A 178 -5.27 7.44 -14.81
C ASP A 178 -4.73 8.77 -14.26
N GLU A 179 -5.60 9.56 -13.64
CA GLU A 179 -5.24 10.85 -13.05
C GLU A 179 -4.22 10.74 -11.90
N ASN A 180 -4.16 9.58 -11.25
CA ASN A 180 -3.32 9.34 -10.08
C ASN A 180 -1.98 8.72 -10.45
N ALA A 181 -0.89 9.42 -10.15
CA ALA A 181 0.47 8.97 -10.45
C ALA A 181 0.86 7.65 -9.77
N ARG A 182 0.31 7.32 -8.60
CA ARG A 182 0.58 6.05 -7.91
C ARG A 182 -0.05 4.87 -8.63
N VAL A 183 -1.27 5.04 -9.16
CA VAL A 183 -1.92 4.03 -10.00
C VAL A 183 -1.07 3.76 -11.23
N LYS A 184 -0.63 4.80 -11.95
CA LYS A 184 0.23 4.68 -13.13
C LYS A 184 1.59 4.05 -12.81
N MET A 185 2.18 4.41 -11.67
CA MET A 185 3.46 3.81 -11.24
C MET A 185 3.29 2.31 -10.95
N GLN A 186 2.26 1.92 -10.19
CA GLN A 186 1.98 0.52 -9.93
C GLN A 186 1.65 -0.23 -11.22
N LEU A 187 0.86 0.38 -12.13
CA LEU A 187 0.58 -0.18 -13.45
C LEU A 187 1.86 -0.47 -14.24
N GLY A 188 2.81 0.48 -14.22
CA GLY A 188 4.12 0.32 -14.86
C GLY A 188 4.88 -0.90 -14.34
N PHE A 189 4.81 -1.22 -13.04
CA PHE A 189 5.40 -2.43 -12.46
C PHE A 189 4.59 -3.68 -12.82
N SER A 190 3.27 -3.65 -12.59
CA SER A 190 2.42 -4.83 -12.73
C SER A 190 2.30 -5.34 -14.16
N LEU A 191 2.39 -4.46 -15.16
CA LEU A 191 2.44 -4.88 -16.58
C LEU A 191 3.65 -5.77 -16.88
N GLY A 192 4.74 -5.67 -16.10
CA GLY A 192 5.91 -6.54 -16.24
C GLY A 192 5.65 -8.01 -15.90
N GLU A 193 4.64 -8.29 -15.08
CA GLU A 193 4.26 -9.64 -14.65
C GLU A 193 3.39 -10.37 -15.68
N PHE A 194 2.90 -9.66 -16.69
CA PHE A 194 2.11 -10.25 -17.78
C PHE A 194 3.02 -10.72 -18.93
N PRO A 195 2.66 -11.81 -19.61
CA PRO A 195 3.37 -12.27 -20.80
C PRO A 195 3.46 -11.18 -21.87
N PRO A 196 4.53 -11.17 -22.68
CA PRO A 196 4.64 -10.26 -23.81
C PRO A 196 3.42 -10.36 -24.74
N SER A 197 2.81 -9.22 -25.03
CA SER A 197 1.67 -9.08 -25.94
C SER A 197 1.63 -7.66 -26.51
N GLU A 198 0.86 -7.47 -27.58
CA GLU A 198 0.65 -6.16 -28.20
C GLU A 198 0.05 -5.17 -27.18
N THR A 199 -1.06 -5.55 -26.55
CA THR A 199 -1.77 -4.73 -25.53
C THR A 199 -0.81 -4.30 -24.41
N ARG A 200 0.01 -5.22 -23.88
CA ARG A 200 0.99 -4.91 -22.84
C ARG A 200 2.02 -3.89 -23.33
N ARG A 201 2.57 -4.10 -24.52
CA ARG A 201 3.58 -3.23 -25.13
C ARG A 201 3.03 -1.82 -25.34
N GLU A 202 1.84 -1.70 -25.93
CA GLU A 202 1.17 -0.41 -26.16
C GLU A 202 0.87 0.31 -24.84
N ALA A 203 0.43 -0.39 -23.81
CA ALA A 203 0.19 0.18 -22.49
C ALA A 203 1.48 0.76 -21.87
N LEU A 204 2.61 0.02 -21.91
CA LEU A 204 3.91 0.51 -21.44
C LEU A 204 4.41 1.73 -22.23
N GLN A 205 4.23 1.73 -23.56
CA GLN A 205 4.58 2.87 -24.41
C GLN A 205 3.70 4.09 -24.11
N SER A 206 2.40 3.90 -23.90
CA SER A 206 1.46 4.96 -23.53
C SER A 206 1.84 5.60 -22.20
N LEU A 207 2.20 4.81 -21.18
CA LEU A 207 2.70 5.33 -19.91
C LEU A 207 3.96 6.19 -20.09
N LEU A 208 4.90 5.77 -20.92
CA LEU A 208 6.10 6.56 -21.21
C LEU A 208 5.78 7.85 -21.97
N ALA A 209 4.89 7.79 -22.96
CA ALA A 209 4.51 8.96 -23.74
C ALA A 209 3.77 10.00 -22.89
N GLY A 210 2.79 9.57 -22.10
CA GLY A 210 1.94 10.45 -21.30
C GLY A 210 2.53 10.88 -19.95
N SER A 211 3.39 10.05 -19.35
CA SER A 211 3.89 10.26 -17.99
C SER A 211 5.38 10.05 -17.81
N GLY A 212 6.15 9.87 -18.88
CA GLY A 212 7.59 9.63 -18.84
C GLY A 212 8.44 10.77 -18.28
N GLY A 213 7.85 11.96 -18.05
CA GLY A 213 8.46 13.05 -17.29
C GLY A 213 8.57 12.73 -15.80
N ASP A 214 7.67 11.92 -15.24
CA ASP A 214 7.77 11.44 -13.86
C ASP A 214 8.84 10.34 -13.78
N ARG A 215 9.85 10.58 -12.90
CA ARG A 215 10.98 9.64 -12.76
C ARG A 215 10.56 8.26 -12.25
N TRP A 216 9.54 8.19 -11.40
CA TRP A 216 9.12 6.95 -10.78
C TRP A 216 8.29 6.08 -11.74
N ILE A 217 7.37 6.70 -12.48
CA ILE A 217 6.60 6.01 -13.53
C ILE A 217 7.56 5.49 -14.60
N ARG A 218 8.50 6.35 -15.04
CA ARG A 218 9.52 5.94 -16.03
C ARG A 218 10.36 4.76 -15.51
N THR A 219 10.81 4.79 -14.24
CA THR A 219 11.56 3.68 -13.66
C THR A 219 10.73 2.40 -13.62
N ALA A 220 9.47 2.49 -13.18
CA ALA A 220 8.56 1.33 -13.17
C ALA A 220 8.41 0.69 -14.55
N VAL A 221 8.19 1.51 -15.58
CA VAL A 221 8.08 1.00 -16.96
C VAL A 221 9.38 0.37 -17.44
N PHE A 222 10.54 1.00 -17.20
CA PHE A 222 11.82 0.42 -17.62
C PHE A 222 12.14 -0.90 -16.94
N THR A 223 11.74 -1.11 -15.68
CA THR A 223 11.89 -2.41 -15.01
C THR A 223 11.04 -3.51 -15.66
N SER A 224 9.94 -3.13 -16.30
CA SER A 224 8.97 -4.05 -16.91
C SER A 224 9.22 -4.35 -18.38
N LEU A 225 10.00 -3.51 -19.08
CA LEU A 225 10.31 -3.71 -20.49
C LEU A 225 11.29 -4.86 -20.73
N GLY A 226 12.22 -5.13 -19.80
CA GLY A 226 13.22 -6.18 -19.96
C GLY A 226 13.97 -6.07 -21.29
N THR A 227 13.92 -7.14 -22.12
CA THR A 227 14.56 -7.19 -23.44
C THR A 227 13.90 -6.27 -24.48
N GLU A 228 12.67 -5.81 -24.25
CA GLU A 228 11.92 -4.91 -25.15
C GLU A 228 12.31 -3.43 -24.99
N ALA A 229 13.21 -3.10 -24.05
CA ALA A 229 13.60 -1.72 -23.74
C ALA A 229 14.20 -0.98 -24.94
N SER A 230 14.98 -1.67 -25.81
CA SER A 230 15.57 -1.08 -27.00
C SER A 230 14.51 -0.67 -28.03
N ASP A 231 13.53 -1.52 -28.25
CA ASP A 231 12.45 -1.28 -29.23
C ASP A 231 11.52 -0.16 -28.74
N ALA A 232 11.20 -0.15 -27.44
CA ALA A 232 10.44 0.94 -26.81
C ALA A 232 11.17 2.29 -26.93
N PHE A 233 12.50 2.30 -26.72
CA PHE A 233 13.30 3.51 -26.88
C PHE A 233 13.30 4.02 -28.32
N LEU A 234 13.50 3.14 -29.29
CA LEU A 234 13.49 3.50 -30.72
C LEU A 234 12.13 4.04 -31.15
N SER A 235 11.03 3.43 -30.69
CA SER A 235 9.67 3.90 -30.98
C SER A 235 9.41 5.29 -30.44
N LEU A 236 9.84 5.57 -29.19
CA LEU A 236 9.69 6.89 -28.57
C LEU A 236 10.57 7.96 -29.24
N ALA A 237 11.78 7.60 -29.65
CA ALA A 237 12.67 8.50 -30.38
C ALA A 237 12.10 8.86 -31.75
N ALA A 238 11.53 7.90 -32.48
CA ALA A 238 10.85 8.12 -33.74
C ALA A 238 9.63 9.04 -33.61
N ALA A 239 8.79 8.84 -32.58
CA ALA A 239 7.62 9.67 -32.31
C ALA A 239 8.00 11.13 -31.98
N ARG A 240 9.09 11.37 -31.26
CA ARG A 240 9.63 12.73 -30.98
C ARG A 240 10.14 13.43 -32.22
N ASN A 241 10.83 12.70 -33.12
CA ASN A 241 11.32 13.28 -34.36
C ASN A 241 10.20 13.72 -35.32
N VAL A 242 9.04 13.06 -35.29
CA VAL A 242 7.86 13.48 -36.06
C VAL A 242 7.28 14.80 -35.53
N THR A 243 7.31 15.00 -34.19
CA THR A 243 6.79 16.25 -33.59
C THR A 243 7.74 17.43 -33.74
N THR A 244 9.07 17.20 -33.87
CA THR A 244 10.05 18.28 -34.08
C THR A 244 10.15 18.74 -35.53
N ASN A 245 9.80 17.88 -36.50
CA ASN A 245 9.81 18.24 -37.93
C ASN A 245 8.49 18.90 -38.41
N GLY A 246 7.45 18.96 -37.57
CA GLY A 246 6.18 19.62 -37.87
C GLY A 246 6.14 21.13 -37.51
N GLY A 247 7.25 21.69 -37.04
CA GLY A 247 7.39 23.09 -36.64
C GLY A 247 8.37 23.86 -37.52
N THR A 248 8.08 23.99 -38.81
CA THR A 248 8.69 25.00 -39.65
C THR A 248 7.60 25.67 -40.48
N VAL A 249 7.21 26.82 -40.11
CA VAL A 249 7.26 28.16 -40.76
C VAL A 249 6.58 29.15 -39.85
#